data_82b539fc76b82007087e47b1648a9c11
#
_entry.id   82b539fc76b82007087e47b1648a9c11
#
_cell.length_a   1.000
_cell.length_b   1.000
_cell.length_c   1.000
_cell.angle_alpha   90.00
_cell.angle_beta   90.00
_cell.angle_gamma   90.00
#
_symmetry.space_group_name_H-M   'P 1'
#
loop_
_entity.id
_entity.type
_entity.pdbx_description
1 polymer ?
#
loop_
_entity_poly.entity_id
_entity_poly.type
_entity_poly.pdbx_seq_one_letter_code
_entity_poly.pdbx_strand_id
1 'polypeptide(L)'
;MAAIDRFFASAHSLPALPEVALKLFDTFGREQTTLGEVADLIAKDTALSMRVLRMANSARYGMRRQVGHLQDAAALLGLDALRGLALTACLADAFPRPAGFDRRRFWAQNLATAGYARVLARMLHREAGLDEMAGLLLRSGQLLMLIAEPGQVALVESMAGAPDSVFDVERRQFGCTHAEVSAELAARWHLPIALVDALYTAGHPMAAQPFSPAGAIVRLASTMADAGEDALDRCEAVRLAHAPLLARLGTTIEALAAWLPDHATMVAGSAEFAA
;
A
#
# COMPACT_ATOMS: atom_id res chain seq x y z
N MET A 1 -5.04 -1.70 22.66
CA MET A 1 -3.57 -1.66 22.84
C MET A 1 -2.99 -3.04 23.06
N ALA A 2 -3.38 -3.81 24.07
CA ALA A 2 -2.77 -5.12 24.35
C ALA A 2 -2.79 -6.15 23.19
N ALA A 3 -3.82 -6.14 22.32
CA ALA A 3 -3.91 -7.09 21.20
C ALA A 3 -2.88 -6.81 20.09
N ILE A 4 -2.52 -5.55 19.86
CA ILE A 4 -1.57 -5.12 18.82
C ILE A 4 -0.14 -5.27 19.31
N ASP A 5 0.14 -4.94 20.59
CA ASP A 5 1.49 -4.91 21.15
C ASP A 5 2.24 -6.24 21.04
N ARG A 6 1.55 -7.38 21.05
CA ARG A 6 2.14 -8.71 20.93
C ARG A 6 2.89 -8.92 19.62
N PHE A 7 2.42 -8.31 18.52
CA PHE A 7 3.08 -8.42 17.21
C PHE A 7 4.39 -7.63 17.15
N PHE A 8 4.52 -6.61 17.99
CA PHE A 8 5.74 -5.81 18.12
C PHE A 8 6.73 -6.40 19.14
N ALA A 9 6.23 -7.09 20.15
CA ALA A 9 7.08 -7.76 21.14
C ALA A 9 7.81 -8.99 20.55
N SER A 10 7.18 -9.70 19.62
CA SER A 10 7.73 -10.89 18.97
C SER A 10 8.71 -10.55 17.84
N ALA A 11 8.65 -9.36 17.27
CA ALA A 11 9.64 -8.88 16.33
C ALA A 11 10.90 -8.47 17.11
N HIS A 12 11.96 -9.29 17.10
CA HIS A 12 13.23 -9.06 17.79
C HIS A 12 13.90 -7.72 17.41
N SER A 13 13.47 -7.11 16.31
CA SER A 13 13.66 -5.71 15.96
C SER A 13 12.53 -5.28 15.02
N LEU A 14 11.90 -4.15 15.31
CA LEU A 14 11.05 -3.50 14.31
C LEU A 14 11.86 -3.30 13.03
N PRO A 15 11.27 -3.52 11.85
CA PRO A 15 11.92 -3.14 10.61
C PRO A 15 12.32 -1.67 10.71
N ALA A 16 13.62 -1.39 10.67
CA ALA A 16 14.11 -0.02 10.69
C ALA A 16 13.97 0.55 9.28
N LEU A 17 13.22 1.64 9.13
CA LEU A 17 13.22 2.35 7.86
C LEU A 17 14.58 3.02 7.64
N PRO A 18 15.15 2.89 6.43
CA PRO A 18 16.33 3.67 6.06
C PRO A 18 16.06 5.16 6.22
N GLU A 19 17.09 5.93 6.58
CA GLU A 19 16.98 7.39 6.74
C GLU A 19 16.41 8.09 5.49
N VAL A 20 16.77 7.58 4.30
CA VAL A 20 16.24 8.08 3.03
C VAL A 20 14.72 7.91 2.93
N ALA A 21 14.16 6.82 3.44
CA ALA A 21 12.71 6.60 3.45
C ALA A 21 12.00 7.61 4.36
N LEU A 22 12.53 7.86 5.56
CA LEU A 22 11.98 8.87 6.48
C LEU A 22 12.00 10.26 5.84
N LYS A 23 13.11 10.64 5.21
CA LYS A 23 13.20 11.91 4.47
C LYS A 23 12.24 12.01 3.29
N LEU A 24 11.99 10.90 2.60
CA LEU A 24 11.00 10.86 1.53
C LEU A 24 9.57 11.02 2.08
N PHE A 25 9.24 10.39 3.21
CA PHE A 25 7.94 10.59 3.87
C PHE A 25 7.73 12.06 4.26
N ASP A 26 8.74 12.74 4.79
CA ASP A 26 8.68 14.16 5.15
C ASP A 26 8.35 15.05 3.95
N THR A 27 8.64 14.61 2.73
CA THR A 27 8.33 15.38 1.52
C THR A 27 6.85 15.42 1.17
N PHE A 28 6.02 14.49 1.68
CA PHE A 28 4.57 14.48 1.39
C PHE A 28 3.79 15.61 2.08
N GLY A 29 4.31 16.14 3.19
CA GLY A 29 3.69 17.27 3.90
C GLY A 29 4.17 18.66 3.45
N ARG A 30 5.06 18.74 2.45
CA ARG A 30 5.68 20.00 2.01
C ARG A 30 5.17 20.41 0.64
N GLU A 31 4.42 21.51 0.55
CA GLU A 31 3.88 22.05 -0.71
C GLU A 31 4.97 22.42 -1.74
N GLN A 32 6.19 22.71 -1.29
CA GLN A 32 7.29 23.19 -2.15
C GLN A 32 8.31 22.10 -2.53
N THR A 33 8.03 20.83 -2.26
CA THR A 33 8.98 19.77 -2.64
C THR A 33 9.10 19.65 -4.15
N THR A 34 10.34 19.71 -4.64
CA THR A 34 10.64 19.63 -6.06
C THR A 34 11.03 18.21 -6.48
N LEU A 35 10.87 17.90 -7.78
CA LEU A 35 11.36 16.66 -8.39
C LEU A 35 12.86 16.45 -8.17
N GLY A 36 13.64 17.54 -8.26
CA GLY A 36 15.09 17.53 -8.05
C GLY A 36 15.45 17.08 -6.64
N GLU A 37 14.79 17.63 -5.61
CA GLU A 37 15.06 17.25 -4.22
C GLU A 37 14.82 15.76 -3.96
N VAL A 38 13.74 15.21 -4.50
CA VAL A 38 13.45 13.78 -4.36
C VAL A 38 14.46 12.93 -5.13
N ALA A 39 14.82 13.31 -6.35
CA ALA A 39 15.86 12.61 -7.11
C ALA A 39 17.21 12.65 -6.40
N ASP A 40 17.59 13.78 -5.79
CA ASP A 40 18.83 13.94 -5.04
C ASP A 40 18.83 13.13 -3.73
N LEU A 41 17.68 13.01 -3.06
CA LEU A 41 17.54 12.11 -1.90
C LEU A 41 17.81 10.66 -2.28
N ILE A 42 17.21 10.20 -3.39
CA ILE A 42 17.38 8.84 -3.89
C ILE A 42 18.83 8.60 -4.36
N ALA A 43 19.45 9.60 -5.00
CA ALA A 43 20.80 9.50 -5.54
C ALA A 43 21.89 9.28 -4.46
N LYS A 44 21.61 9.61 -3.20
CA LYS A 44 22.53 9.37 -2.07
C LYS A 44 22.74 7.89 -1.77
N ASP A 45 21.83 7.03 -2.23
CA ASP A 45 21.92 5.58 -2.08
C ASP A 45 21.95 4.93 -3.46
N THR A 46 23.11 4.37 -3.83
CA THR A 46 23.32 3.75 -5.14
C THR A 46 22.42 2.51 -5.34
N ALA A 47 22.22 1.70 -4.30
CA ALA A 47 21.39 0.50 -4.39
C ALA A 47 19.93 0.88 -4.61
N LEU A 48 19.43 1.87 -3.86
CA LEU A 48 18.09 2.43 -4.04
C LEU A 48 17.92 3.04 -5.43
N SER A 49 18.89 3.83 -5.90
CA SER A 49 18.89 4.41 -7.24
C SER A 49 18.73 3.37 -8.34
N MET A 50 19.51 2.31 -8.28
CA MET A 50 19.46 1.21 -9.26
C MET A 50 18.12 0.49 -9.22
N ARG A 51 17.55 0.28 -8.04
CA ARG A 51 16.24 -0.36 -7.88
C ARG A 51 15.11 0.53 -8.41
N VAL A 52 15.11 1.81 -8.06
CA VAL A 52 14.15 2.79 -8.58
C VAL A 52 14.18 2.84 -10.11
N LEU A 53 15.37 2.86 -10.72
CA LEU A 53 15.51 2.84 -12.18
C LEU A 53 14.97 1.55 -12.82
N ARG A 54 15.22 0.38 -12.21
CA ARG A 54 14.63 -0.89 -12.68
C ARG A 54 13.10 -0.86 -12.61
N MET A 55 12.54 -0.40 -11.50
CA MET A 55 11.09 -0.28 -11.33
C MET A 55 10.49 0.74 -12.30
N ALA A 56 11.14 1.89 -12.50
CA ALA A 56 10.73 2.89 -13.49
C ALA A 56 10.68 2.33 -14.91
N ASN A 57 11.59 1.44 -15.24
CA ASN A 57 11.64 0.77 -16.54
C ASN A 57 10.70 -0.44 -16.67
N SER A 58 9.94 -0.77 -15.64
CA SER A 58 8.96 -1.85 -15.70
C SER A 58 7.74 -1.48 -16.56
N ALA A 59 6.97 -2.50 -16.98
CA ALA A 59 5.76 -2.31 -17.80
C ALA A 59 4.70 -1.42 -17.13
N ARG A 60 4.72 -1.30 -15.79
CA ARG A 60 3.80 -0.43 -15.02
C ARG A 60 3.80 1.03 -15.51
N TYR A 61 4.96 1.53 -15.92
CA TYR A 61 5.11 2.94 -16.31
C TYR A 61 5.13 3.13 -17.81
N GLY A 62 5.10 2.06 -18.63
CA GLY A 62 4.91 2.11 -20.07
C GLY A 62 5.95 2.95 -20.82
N MET A 63 7.18 3.00 -20.33
CA MET A 63 8.22 3.84 -20.92
C MET A 63 8.54 3.43 -22.35
N ARG A 64 8.47 4.38 -23.28
CA ARG A 64 8.82 4.15 -24.70
C ARG A 64 10.31 3.92 -24.91
N ARG A 65 11.17 4.33 -23.97
CA ARG A 65 12.61 4.07 -23.98
C ARG A 65 13.10 3.82 -22.56
N GLN A 66 14.18 3.07 -22.42
CA GLN A 66 14.83 2.88 -21.12
C GLN A 66 15.33 4.19 -20.54
N VAL A 67 15.10 4.37 -19.25
CA VAL A 67 15.54 5.50 -18.45
C VAL A 67 16.81 5.09 -17.71
N GLY A 68 17.91 5.81 -17.95
CA GLY A 68 19.22 5.52 -17.34
C GLY A 68 19.58 6.42 -16.15
N HIS A 69 18.87 7.54 -15.97
CA HIS A 69 19.15 8.52 -14.92
C HIS A 69 17.92 8.83 -14.10
N LEU A 70 18.12 9.10 -12.79
CA LEU A 70 17.02 9.44 -11.87
C LEU A 70 16.29 10.70 -12.27
N GLN A 71 17.00 11.70 -12.79
CA GLN A 71 16.41 12.95 -13.28
C GLN A 71 15.46 12.71 -14.46
N ASP A 72 15.84 11.81 -15.38
CA ASP A 72 14.97 11.42 -16.50
C ASP A 72 13.74 10.65 -15.98
N ALA A 73 13.94 9.73 -15.00
CA ALA A 73 12.84 9.04 -14.34
C ALA A 73 11.89 10.04 -13.67
N ALA A 74 12.43 11.00 -12.93
CA ALA A 74 11.68 12.05 -12.27
C ALA A 74 10.84 12.88 -13.25
N ALA A 75 11.45 13.33 -14.35
CA ALA A 75 10.78 14.13 -15.38
C ALA A 75 9.64 13.37 -16.08
N LEU A 76 9.80 12.06 -16.28
CA LEU A 76 8.83 11.22 -17.00
C LEU A 76 7.70 10.71 -16.08
N LEU A 77 8.02 10.33 -14.86
CA LEU A 77 7.08 9.73 -13.90
C LEU A 77 6.31 10.78 -13.09
N GLY A 78 6.94 11.91 -12.84
CA GLY A 78 6.46 12.91 -11.90
C GLY A 78 6.82 12.60 -10.44
N LEU A 79 6.53 13.57 -9.57
CA LEU A 79 6.95 13.58 -8.17
C LEU A 79 6.39 12.39 -7.38
N ASP A 80 5.08 12.17 -7.44
CA ASP A 80 4.41 11.15 -6.63
C ASP A 80 4.83 9.74 -7.01
N ALA A 81 4.95 9.45 -8.32
CA ALA A 81 5.37 8.15 -8.78
C ALA A 81 6.84 7.86 -8.41
N LEU A 82 7.72 8.86 -8.48
CA LEU A 82 9.12 8.69 -8.07
C LEU A 82 9.23 8.43 -6.55
N ARG A 83 8.49 9.18 -5.73
CA ARG A 83 8.40 8.95 -4.28
C ARG A 83 7.89 7.54 -3.98
N GLY A 84 6.77 7.15 -4.60
CA GLY A 84 6.17 5.83 -4.42
C GLY A 84 7.13 4.69 -4.73
N LEU A 85 7.88 4.79 -5.86
CA LEU A 85 8.90 3.81 -6.24
C LEU A 85 10.02 3.69 -5.19
N ALA A 86 10.57 4.83 -4.77
CA ALA A 86 11.66 4.85 -3.80
C ALA A 86 11.22 4.27 -2.45
N LEU A 87 10.04 4.65 -1.97
CA LEU A 87 9.49 4.13 -0.71
C LEU A 87 9.17 2.63 -0.80
N THR A 88 8.61 2.17 -1.93
CA THR A 88 8.39 0.72 -2.15
C THR A 88 9.70 -0.06 -2.08
N ALA A 89 10.77 0.46 -2.69
CA ALA A 89 12.08 -0.17 -2.65
C ALA A 89 12.65 -0.21 -1.22
N CYS A 90 12.55 0.89 -0.47
CA CYS A 90 12.99 0.96 0.94
C CYS A 90 12.21 -0.02 1.83
N LEU A 91 10.88 -0.06 1.69
CA LEU A 91 10.03 -0.96 2.47
C LEU A 91 10.35 -2.43 2.19
N ALA A 92 10.55 -2.77 0.92
CA ALA A 92 10.88 -4.14 0.53
C ALA A 92 12.19 -4.66 1.17
N ASP A 93 13.14 -3.78 1.44
CA ASP A 93 14.39 -4.12 2.11
C ASP A 93 14.29 -4.13 3.63
N ALA A 94 13.41 -3.29 4.18
CA ALA A 94 13.27 -3.18 5.64
C ALA A 94 12.65 -4.44 6.28
N PHE A 95 11.76 -5.13 5.56
CA PHE A 95 11.06 -6.28 6.13
C PHE A 95 11.86 -7.58 6.03
N PRO A 96 11.88 -8.40 7.11
CA PRO A 96 12.47 -9.72 7.10
C PRO A 96 11.76 -10.65 6.11
N ARG A 97 12.42 -11.74 5.75
CA ARG A 97 11.94 -12.72 4.78
C ARG A 97 11.55 -14.02 5.51
N PRO A 98 10.29 -14.19 5.97
CA PRO A 98 9.87 -15.42 6.59
C PRO A 98 9.99 -16.61 5.62
N ALA A 99 10.36 -17.79 6.14
CA ALA A 99 10.43 -18.99 5.34
C ALA A 99 9.04 -19.38 4.79
N GLY A 100 8.96 -19.76 3.52
CA GLY A 100 7.71 -20.13 2.87
C GLY A 100 6.79 -18.96 2.50
N PHE A 101 7.20 -17.72 2.74
CA PHE A 101 6.43 -16.54 2.41
C PHE A 101 6.47 -16.22 0.90
N ASP A 102 5.32 -16.14 0.27
CA ASP A 102 5.22 -15.72 -1.15
C ASP A 102 5.39 -14.20 -1.28
N ARG A 103 6.67 -13.80 -1.32
CA ARG A 103 7.07 -12.41 -1.42
C ARG A 103 6.56 -11.73 -2.69
N ARG A 104 6.54 -12.45 -3.82
CA ARG A 104 6.07 -11.91 -5.09
C ARG A 104 4.59 -11.56 -5.02
N ARG A 105 3.76 -12.48 -4.52
CA ARG A 105 2.32 -12.25 -4.33
C ARG A 105 2.08 -11.09 -3.38
N PHE A 106 2.76 -11.06 -2.24
CA PHE A 106 2.63 -9.99 -1.25
C PHE A 106 2.90 -8.61 -1.86
N TRP A 107 4.02 -8.44 -2.56
CA TRP A 107 4.36 -7.15 -3.17
C TRP A 107 3.47 -6.83 -4.37
N ALA A 108 2.99 -7.81 -5.13
CA ALA A 108 1.99 -7.60 -6.16
C ALA A 108 0.70 -7.03 -5.57
N GLN A 109 0.20 -7.59 -4.47
CA GLN A 109 -0.98 -7.07 -3.77
C GLN A 109 -0.76 -5.68 -3.18
N ASN A 110 0.39 -5.40 -2.58
CA ASN A 110 0.71 -4.06 -2.07
C ASN A 110 0.76 -3.01 -3.20
N LEU A 111 1.43 -3.33 -4.31
CA LEU A 111 1.50 -2.43 -5.47
C LEU A 111 0.12 -2.23 -6.10
N ALA A 112 -0.69 -3.28 -6.21
CA ALA A 112 -2.06 -3.17 -6.71
C ALA A 112 -2.90 -2.29 -5.79
N THR A 113 -2.84 -2.49 -4.47
CA THR A 113 -3.56 -1.67 -3.49
C THR A 113 -3.15 -0.20 -3.60
N ALA A 114 -1.86 0.10 -3.65
CA ALA A 114 -1.36 1.47 -3.86
C ALA A 114 -1.83 2.07 -5.19
N GLY A 115 -1.76 1.30 -6.28
CA GLY A 115 -2.20 1.74 -7.59
C GLY A 115 -3.70 2.04 -7.65
N TYR A 116 -4.53 1.16 -7.11
CA TYR A 116 -5.98 1.38 -7.03
C TYR A 116 -6.34 2.53 -6.10
N ALA A 117 -5.67 2.69 -4.96
CA ALA A 117 -5.87 3.82 -4.07
C ALA A 117 -5.60 5.16 -4.78
N ARG A 118 -4.52 5.24 -5.57
CA ARG A 118 -4.21 6.39 -6.42
C ARG A 118 -5.31 6.66 -7.45
N VAL A 119 -5.82 5.64 -8.14
CA VAL A 119 -6.88 5.76 -9.14
C VAL A 119 -8.17 6.27 -8.49
N LEU A 120 -8.58 5.67 -7.38
CA LEU A 120 -9.77 6.07 -6.62
C LEU A 120 -9.66 7.51 -6.10
N ALA A 121 -8.50 7.90 -5.55
CA ALA A 121 -8.29 9.27 -5.09
C ALA A 121 -8.47 10.28 -6.23
N ARG A 122 -7.87 10.03 -7.40
CA ARG A 122 -8.03 10.89 -8.58
C ARG A 122 -9.47 10.94 -9.10
N MET A 123 -10.15 9.81 -9.14
CA MET A 123 -11.57 9.73 -9.50
C MET A 123 -12.44 10.60 -8.58
N LEU A 124 -12.09 10.67 -7.31
CA LEU A 124 -12.74 11.46 -6.27
C LEU A 124 -12.19 12.89 -6.15
N HIS A 125 -11.38 13.35 -7.11
CA HIS A 125 -10.76 14.68 -7.14
C HIS A 125 -9.93 15.00 -5.87
N ARG A 126 -9.21 14.00 -5.34
CA ARG A 126 -8.33 14.12 -4.18
C ARG A 126 -6.85 14.06 -4.57
N GLU A 127 -6.01 14.63 -3.73
CA GLU A 127 -4.56 14.43 -3.76
C GLU A 127 -4.24 12.95 -3.54
N ALA A 128 -3.61 12.31 -4.54
CA ALA A 128 -3.48 10.86 -4.55
C ALA A 128 -2.28 10.32 -3.73
N GLY A 129 -1.30 11.17 -3.42
CA GLY A 129 -0.03 10.72 -2.84
C GLY A 129 -0.17 10.03 -1.48
N LEU A 130 -0.99 10.59 -0.59
CA LEU A 130 -1.25 10.00 0.73
C LEU A 130 -2.02 8.68 0.61
N ASP A 131 -3.07 8.66 -0.21
CA ASP A 131 -3.94 7.49 -0.38
C ASP A 131 -3.15 6.32 -1.02
N GLU A 132 -2.30 6.62 -2.02
CA GLU A 132 -1.37 5.64 -2.63
C GLU A 132 -0.40 5.08 -1.60
N MET A 133 0.17 5.94 -0.75
CA MET A 133 1.13 5.53 0.27
C MET A 133 0.48 4.68 1.36
N ALA A 134 -0.72 5.05 1.80
CA ALA A 134 -1.49 4.24 2.74
C ALA A 134 -1.81 2.85 2.15
N GLY A 135 -2.16 2.79 0.86
CA GLY A 135 -2.36 1.54 0.15
C GLY A 135 -1.11 0.66 0.11
N LEU A 136 0.08 1.26 -0.08
CA LEU A 136 1.34 0.54 -0.07
C LEU A 136 1.70 -0.02 1.31
N LEU A 137 1.36 0.70 2.38
CA LEU A 137 1.68 0.30 3.76
C LEU A 137 0.63 -0.61 4.39
N LEU A 138 -0.57 -0.72 3.82
CA LEU A 138 -1.71 -1.39 4.45
C LEU A 138 -1.38 -2.81 4.94
N ARG A 139 -0.64 -3.59 4.14
CA ARG A 139 -0.32 -4.99 4.46
C ARG A 139 0.96 -5.17 5.27
N SER A 140 1.63 -4.09 5.65
CA SER A 140 2.83 -4.17 6.49
C SER A 140 2.52 -4.83 7.84
N GLY A 141 1.34 -4.56 8.40
CA GLY A 141 0.86 -5.22 9.60
C GLY A 141 0.63 -6.72 9.43
N GLN A 142 0.13 -7.15 8.26
CA GLN A 142 -0.06 -8.57 7.96
C GLN A 142 1.28 -9.32 7.98
N LEU A 143 2.36 -8.69 7.49
CA LEU A 143 3.69 -9.28 7.54
C LEU A 143 4.21 -9.39 8.99
N LEU A 144 3.96 -8.38 9.84
CA LEU A 144 4.30 -8.46 11.27
C LEU A 144 3.51 -9.55 11.98
N MET A 145 2.21 -9.69 11.69
CA MET A 145 1.37 -10.75 12.22
C MET A 145 1.87 -12.13 11.79
N LEU A 146 2.26 -12.29 10.53
CA LEU A 146 2.85 -13.52 10.00
C LEU A 146 4.17 -13.90 10.69
N ILE A 147 5.02 -12.92 10.96
CA ILE A 147 6.29 -13.15 11.66
C ILE A 147 6.04 -13.59 13.11
N ALA A 148 5.07 -12.97 13.77
CA ALA A 148 4.78 -13.24 15.18
C ALA A 148 4.00 -14.55 15.38
N GLU A 149 2.97 -14.81 14.55
CA GLU A 149 2.01 -15.90 14.73
C GLU A 149 1.69 -16.60 13.39
N PRO A 150 2.67 -17.24 12.71
CA PRO A 150 2.48 -17.78 11.35
C PRO A 150 1.34 -18.80 11.25
N GLY A 151 1.17 -19.66 12.26
CA GLY A 151 0.10 -20.66 12.27
C GLY A 151 -1.30 -20.04 12.37
N GLN A 152 -1.44 -18.94 13.10
CA GLN A 152 -2.73 -18.25 13.23
C GLN A 152 -3.06 -17.45 11.96
N VAL A 153 -2.06 -16.86 11.31
CA VAL A 153 -2.24 -16.18 10.02
C VAL A 153 -2.67 -17.18 8.95
N ALA A 154 -2.06 -18.36 8.87
CA ALA A 154 -2.48 -19.41 7.95
C ALA A 154 -3.94 -19.87 8.18
N LEU A 155 -4.37 -19.92 9.46
CA LEU A 155 -5.77 -20.20 9.79
C LEU A 155 -6.69 -19.10 9.29
N VAL A 156 -6.35 -17.82 9.50
CA VAL A 156 -7.11 -16.66 8.99
C VAL A 156 -7.25 -16.75 7.48
N GLU A 157 -6.16 -16.98 6.75
CA GLU A 157 -6.16 -17.09 5.29
C GLU A 157 -7.08 -18.23 4.80
N SER A 158 -7.09 -19.37 5.51
CA SER A 158 -7.97 -20.50 5.17
C SER A 158 -9.46 -20.21 5.42
N MET A 159 -9.78 -19.30 6.32
CA MET A 159 -11.16 -18.91 6.68
C MET A 159 -11.68 -17.71 5.87
N ALA A 160 -10.78 -16.91 5.29
CA ALA A 160 -11.11 -15.70 4.53
C ALA A 160 -11.48 -16.07 3.08
N GLY A 161 -12.68 -16.62 2.86
CA GLY A 161 -13.12 -17.07 1.53
C GLY A 161 -14.00 -16.09 0.75
N ALA A 162 -14.59 -15.09 1.41
CA ALA A 162 -15.40 -14.07 0.76
C ALA A 162 -14.58 -12.80 0.49
N PRO A 163 -14.98 -11.98 -0.52
CA PRO A 163 -14.33 -10.69 -0.74
C PRO A 163 -14.25 -9.89 0.54
N ASP A 164 -13.08 -9.33 0.84
CA ASP A 164 -12.81 -8.47 1.99
C ASP A 164 -12.99 -9.11 3.39
N SER A 165 -13.31 -10.40 3.48
CA SER A 165 -13.60 -11.08 4.76
C SER A 165 -12.38 -11.20 5.68
N VAL A 166 -11.17 -11.03 5.19
CA VAL A 166 -9.92 -11.13 5.96
C VAL A 166 -9.93 -10.23 7.20
N PHE A 167 -10.43 -9.00 7.08
CA PHE A 167 -10.48 -8.05 8.19
C PHE A 167 -11.40 -8.52 9.33
N ASP A 168 -12.54 -9.11 9.00
CA ASP A 168 -13.48 -9.64 9.99
C ASP A 168 -12.93 -10.91 10.64
N VAL A 169 -12.26 -11.77 9.87
CA VAL A 169 -11.62 -12.98 10.39
C VAL A 169 -10.47 -12.60 11.33
N GLU A 170 -9.60 -11.68 10.93
CA GLU A 170 -8.52 -11.14 11.78
C GLU A 170 -9.08 -10.55 13.08
N ARG A 171 -10.14 -9.74 13.01
CA ARG A 171 -10.77 -9.13 14.18
C ARG A 171 -11.25 -10.18 15.17
N ARG A 172 -11.87 -11.27 14.67
CA ARG A 172 -12.31 -12.38 15.54
C ARG A 172 -11.16 -13.17 16.12
N GLN A 173 -10.12 -13.43 15.33
CA GLN A 173 -9.00 -14.29 15.72
C GLN A 173 -7.97 -13.56 16.59
N PHE A 174 -7.66 -12.31 16.25
CA PHE A 174 -6.60 -11.55 16.89
C PHE A 174 -7.10 -10.41 17.78
N GLY A 175 -8.36 -10.00 17.67
CA GLY A 175 -8.90 -8.81 18.32
C GLY A 175 -8.51 -7.49 17.65
N CYS A 176 -7.76 -7.55 16.55
CA CYS A 176 -7.36 -6.41 15.72
C CYS A 176 -7.20 -6.85 14.25
N THR A 177 -7.06 -5.90 13.34
CA THR A 177 -6.82 -6.12 11.92
C THR A 177 -5.37 -5.77 11.55
N HIS A 178 -4.89 -6.29 10.42
CA HIS A 178 -3.59 -5.90 9.89
C HIS A 178 -3.49 -4.39 9.60
N ALA A 179 -4.61 -3.73 9.26
CA ALA A 179 -4.66 -2.28 9.06
C ALA A 179 -4.32 -1.51 10.33
N GLU A 180 -4.83 -1.93 11.49
CA GLU A 180 -4.52 -1.33 12.79
C GLU A 180 -3.07 -1.60 13.21
N VAL A 181 -2.55 -2.79 12.91
CA VAL A 181 -1.13 -3.12 13.13
C VAL A 181 -0.24 -2.26 12.23
N SER A 182 -0.63 -2.04 10.96
CA SER A 182 0.08 -1.14 10.04
C SER A 182 0.05 0.31 10.51
N ALA A 183 -1.08 0.77 11.05
CA ALA A 183 -1.20 2.12 11.61
C ALA A 183 -0.26 2.31 12.81
N GLU A 184 -0.20 1.34 13.71
CA GLU A 184 0.72 1.36 14.85
C GLU A 184 2.19 1.33 14.41
N LEU A 185 2.52 0.53 13.37
CA LEU A 185 3.86 0.52 12.78
C LEU A 185 4.22 1.90 12.20
N ALA A 186 3.31 2.50 11.44
CA ALA A 186 3.49 3.84 10.88
C ALA A 186 3.68 4.91 11.98
N ALA A 187 2.92 4.82 13.08
CA ALA A 187 3.07 5.69 14.24
C ALA A 187 4.45 5.54 14.90
N ARG A 188 4.93 4.31 15.07
CA ARG A 188 6.28 4.03 15.63
C ARG A 188 7.41 4.49 14.71
N TRP A 189 7.17 4.55 13.40
CA TRP A 189 8.07 5.16 12.43
C TRP A 189 7.97 6.69 12.36
N HIS A 190 7.12 7.30 13.18
CA HIS A 190 6.84 8.74 13.19
C HIS A 190 6.36 9.27 11.84
N LEU A 191 5.60 8.47 11.10
CA LEU A 191 5.01 8.89 9.84
C LEU A 191 3.88 9.91 10.05
N PRO A 192 3.51 10.70 9.01
CA PRO A 192 2.47 11.72 9.13
C PRO A 192 1.17 11.17 9.71
N ILE A 193 0.56 11.89 10.64
CA ILE A 193 -0.67 11.47 11.33
C ILE A 193 -1.80 11.14 10.35
N ALA A 194 -1.92 11.88 9.24
CA ALA A 194 -2.92 11.62 8.22
C ALA A 194 -2.75 10.23 7.56
N LEU A 195 -1.50 9.74 7.45
CA LEU A 195 -1.21 8.40 6.94
C LEU A 195 -1.57 7.32 7.97
N VAL A 196 -1.24 7.56 9.25
CA VAL A 196 -1.61 6.69 10.37
C VAL A 196 -3.13 6.56 10.46
N ASP A 197 -3.86 7.68 10.38
CA ASP A 197 -5.32 7.71 10.41
C ASP A 197 -5.95 7.00 9.22
N ALA A 198 -5.39 7.15 8.00
CA ALA A 198 -5.86 6.44 6.82
C ALA A 198 -5.73 4.93 6.97
N LEU A 199 -4.59 4.45 7.48
CA LEU A 199 -4.36 3.03 7.77
C LEU A 199 -5.31 2.51 8.85
N TYR A 200 -5.40 3.21 9.99
CA TYR A 200 -6.26 2.81 11.10
C TYR A 200 -7.73 2.70 10.67
N THR A 201 -8.23 3.72 9.99
CA THR A 201 -9.63 3.79 9.56
C THR A 201 -9.96 2.84 8.41
N ALA A 202 -8.98 2.38 7.63
CA ALA A 202 -9.18 1.33 6.63
C ALA A 202 -9.64 0.00 7.26
N GLY A 203 -9.29 -0.27 8.51
CA GLY A 203 -9.76 -1.44 9.25
C GLY A 203 -11.28 -1.47 9.51
N HIS A 204 -11.92 -0.30 9.56
CA HIS A 204 -13.37 -0.14 9.84
C HIS A 204 -13.91 1.19 9.33
N PRO A 205 -13.88 1.44 8.00
CA PRO A 205 -14.12 2.77 7.45
C PRO A 205 -15.53 3.30 7.70
N MET A 206 -16.53 2.43 7.83
CA MET A 206 -17.90 2.82 8.12
C MET A 206 -18.14 3.24 9.57
N ALA A 207 -17.30 2.78 10.51
CA ALA A 207 -17.39 3.11 11.93
C ALA A 207 -16.54 4.34 12.31
N ALA A 208 -15.63 4.79 11.43
CA ALA A 208 -14.74 5.92 11.70
C ALA A 208 -15.50 7.24 11.91
N GLN A 209 -15.16 7.95 12.97
CA GLN A 209 -15.72 9.27 13.28
C GLN A 209 -14.59 10.24 13.67
N PRO A 210 -14.38 11.30 12.87
CA PRO A 210 -15.07 11.61 11.62
C PRO A 210 -14.80 10.56 10.51
N PHE A 211 -15.67 10.50 9.51
CA PHE A 211 -15.48 9.62 8.35
C PHE A 211 -14.16 9.97 7.62
N SER A 212 -13.36 8.96 7.35
CA SER A 212 -12.08 9.11 6.64
C SER A 212 -12.22 8.66 5.18
N PRO A 213 -12.29 9.58 4.21
CA PRO A 213 -12.28 9.20 2.81
C PRO A 213 -11.00 8.44 2.41
N ALA A 214 -9.85 8.78 3.00
CA ALA A 214 -8.58 8.09 2.74
C ALA A 214 -8.65 6.61 3.19
N GLY A 215 -9.11 6.35 4.41
CA GLY A 215 -9.29 4.97 4.90
C GLY A 215 -10.29 4.18 4.07
N ALA A 216 -11.38 4.82 3.62
CA ALA A 216 -12.35 4.22 2.73
C ALA A 216 -11.75 3.84 1.36
N ILE A 217 -10.98 4.74 0.75
CA ILE A 217 -10.27 4.51 -0.50
C ILE A 217 -9.31 3.34 -0.37
N VAL A 218 -8.50 3.31 0.69
CA VAL A 218 -7.52 2.25 0.94
C VAL A 218 -8.21 0.89 1.11
N ARG A 219 -9.35 0.85 1.82
CA ARG A 219 -10.15 -0.39 1.97
C ARG A 219 -10.68 -0.89 0.64
N LEU A 220 -11.30 -0.03 -0.17
CA LEU A 220 -11.79 -0.38 -1.51
C LEU A 220 -10.64 -0.87 -2.41
N ALA A 221 -9.50 -0.20 -2.38
CA ALA A 221 -8.32 -0.56 -3.14
C ALA A 221 -7.77 -1.94 -2.75
N SER A 222 -7.77 -2.27 -1.45
CA SER A 222 -7.38 -3.60 -0.94
C SER A 222 -8.31 -4.69 -1.46
N THR A 223 -9.62 -4.47 -1.39
CA THR A 223 -10.62 -5.43 -1.92
C THR A 223 -10.42 -5.68 -3.40
N MET A 224 -10.16 -4.62 -4.20
CA MET A 224 -9.88 -4.78 -5.62
C MET A 224 -8.56 -5.53 -5.89
N ALA A 225 -7.54 -5.30 -5.08
CA ALA A 225 -6.25 -5.97 -5.22
C ALA A 225 -6.35 -7.49 -4.92
N ASP A 226 -7.29 -7.88 -4.05
CA ASP A 226 -7.52 -9.28 -3.66
C ASP A 226 -8.46 -10.02 -4.61
N ALA A 227 -9.30 -9.32 -5.36
CA ALA A 227 -10.34 -9.91 -6.21
C ALA A 227 -9.82 -10.53 -7.53
N GLY A 228 -8.50 -10.39 -7.84
CA GLY A 228 -7.90 -11.01 -9.02
C GLY A 228 -7.78 -10.08 -10.23
N GLU A 229 -7.52 -10.70 -11.39
CA GLU A 229 -7.15 -9.98 -12.62
C GLU A 229 -8.35 -9.48 -13.42
N ASP A 230 -9.54 -10.09 -13.29
CA ASP A 230 -10.73 -9.70 -14.03
C ASP A 230 -11.34 -8.40 -13.45
N ALA A 231 -11.63 -7.44 -14.34
CA ALA A 231 -12.24 -6.16 -13.95
C ALA A 231 -13.66 -6.35 -13.40
N LEU A 232 -14.42 -7.31 -13.92
CA LEU A 232 -15.77 -7.62 -13.44
C LEU A 232 -15.72 -8.21 -12.04
N ASP A 233 -14.77 -9.11 -11.76
CA ASP A 233 -14.58 -9.67 -10.43
C ASP A 233 -14.24 -8.61 -9.40
N ARG A 234 -13.39 -7.63 -9.75
CA ARG A 234 -13.05 -6.50 -8.89
C ARG A 234 -14.26 -5.62 -8.57
N CYS A 235 -15.06 -5.28 -9.57
CA CYS A 235 -16.29 -4.51 -9.39
C CYS A 235 -17.30 -5.28 -8.54
N GLU A 236 -17.47 -6.56 -8.81
CA GLU A 236 -18.40 -7.41 -8.05
C GLU A 236 -17.96 -7.57 -6.60
N ALA A 237 -16.68 -7.78 -6.33
CA ALA A 237 -16.14 -7.84 -4.97
C ALA A 237 -16.42 -6.54 -4.18
N VAL A 238 -16.20 -5.38 -4.81
CA VAL A 238 -16.51 -4.08 -4.21
C VAL A 238 -18.02 -3.91 -4.02
N ARG A 239 -18.85 -4.30 -4.99
CA ARG A 239 -20.30 -4.23 -4.89
C ARG A 239 -20.85 -5.06 -3.74
N LEU A 240 -20.35 -6.27 -3.57
CA LEU A 240 -20.77 -7.19 -2.52
C LEU A 240 -20.35 -6.73 -1.13
N ALA A 241 -19.10 -6.27 -1.00
CA ALA A 241 -18.53 -5.94 0.31
C ALA A 241 -18.78 -4.48 0.72
N HIS A 242 -18.87 -3.55 -0.25
CA HIS A 242 -18.70 -2.12 0.02
C HIS A 242 -19.73 -1.17 -0.63
N ALA A 243 -20.89 -1.64 -1.05
CA ALA A 243 -21.92 -0.76 -1.62
C ALA A 243 -22.25 0.45 -0.73
N PRO A 244 -22.40 0.33 0.61
CA PRO A 244 -22.62 1.49 1.49
C PRO A 244 -21.42 2.44 1.53
N LEU A 245 -20.20 1.93 1.38
CA LEU A 245 -19.00 2.74 1.40
C LEU A 245 -18.84 3.58 0.14
N LEU A 246 -19.17 3.00 -1.04
CA LEU A 246 -19.24 3.75 -2.30
C LEU A 246 -20.23 4.91 -2.22
N ALA A 247 -21.44 4.64 -1.70
CA ALA A 247 -22.46 5.68 -1.52
C ALA A 247 -21.96 6.81 -0.60
N ARG A 248 -21.24 6.47 0.47
CA ARG A 248 -20.68 7.47 1.40
C ARG A 248 -19.55 8.30 0.79
N LEU A 249 -18.82 7.74 -0.17
CA LEU A 249 -17.82 8.45 -0.97
C LEU A 249 -18.45 9.28 -2.12
N GLY A 250 -19.77 9.19 -2.32
CA GLY A 250 -20.49 9.91 -3.38
C GLY A 250 -20.23 9.35 -4.78
N THR A 251 -19.93 8.04 -4.88
CA THR A 251 -19.65 7.38 -6.16
C THR A 251 -20.46 6.09 -6.34
N THR A 252 -20.40 5.51 -7.53
CA THR A 252 -21.12 4.28 -7.89
C THR A 252 -20.17 3.25 -8.49
N ILE A 253 -20.65 2.00 -8.60
CA ILE A 253 -19.85 0.92 -9.19
C ILE A 253 -19.59 1.15 -10.68
N GLU A 254 -20.53 1.77 -11.40
CA GLU A 254 -20.40 2.11 -12.82
C GLU A 254 -19.33 3.18 -13.03
N ALA A 255 -19.30 4.20 -12.18
CA ALA A 255 -18.26 5.22 -12.19
C ALA A 255 -16.87 4.58 -11.89
N LEU A 256 -16.82 3.68 -10.92
CA LEU A 256 -15.60 2.92 -10.61
C LEU A 256 -15.12 2.10 -11.82
N ALA A 257 -16.01 1.33 -12.44
CA ALA A 257 -15.70 0.47 -13.58
C ALA A 257 -15.10 1.26 -14.76
N ALA A 258 -15.58 2.48 -14.99
CA ALA A 258 -15.09 3.35 -16.06
C ALA A 258 -13.65 3.87 -15.84
N TRP A 259 -13.16 3.85 -14.59
CA TRP A 259 -11.84 4.32 -14.22
C TRP A 259 -10.84 3.18 -13.97
N LEU A 260 -11.29 1.91 -13.93
CA LEU A 260 -10.41 0.78 -13.61
C LEU A 260 -9.35 0.58 -14.68
N PRO A 261 -8.07 0.61 -14.31
CA PRO A 261 -6.98 0.26 -15.19
C PRO A 261 -6.84 -1.25 -15.33
N ASP A 262 -6.05 -1.68 -16.29
CA ASP A 262 -5.60 -3.06 -16.38
C ASP A 262 -4.81 -3.46 -15.13
N HIS A 263 -5.19 -4.59 -14.52
CA HIS A 263 -4.53 -5.12 -13.33
C HIS A 263 -3.05 -5.39 -13.53
N ALA A 264 -2.67 -5.87 -14.71
CA ALA A 264 -1.26 -6.12 -15.03
C ALA A 264 -0.39 -4.86 -14.88
N THR A 265 -0.94 -3.68 -15.16
CA THR A 265 -0.22 -2.41 -14.94
C THR A 265 -0.09 -2.08 -13.46
N MET A 266 -1.04 -2.50 -12.62
CA MET A 266 -1.00 -2.24 -11.17
C MET A 266 0.06 -3.10 -10.45
N VAL A 267 0.25 -4.34 -10.90
CA VAL A 267 1.22 -5.29 -10.31
C VAL A 267 2.58 -5.29 -11.00
N ALA A 268 2.72 -4.57 -12.13
CA ALA A 268 4.00 -4.49 -12.85
C ALA A 268 5.10 -3.95 -11.94
N GLY A 269 6.30 -4.56 -12.00
CA GLY A 269 7.41 -4.27 -11.10
C GLY A 269 7.45 -5.13 -9.83
N SER A 270 6.40 -5.90 -9.51
CA SER A 270 6.41 -6.80 -8.35
C SER A 270 7.49 -7.89 -8.44
N ALA A 271 7.89 -8.26 -9.66
CA ALA A 271 8.97 -9.22 -9.89
C ALA A 271 10.33 -8.75 -9.32
N GLU A 272 10.56 -7.44 -9.21
CA GLU A 272 11.76 -6.86 -8.64
C GLU A 272 11.91 -7.14 -7.12
N PHE A 273 10.84 -7.59 -6.49
CA PHE A 273 10.79 -7.92 -5.06
C PHE A 273 10.77 -9.42 -4.79
N ALA A 274 10.77 -10.25 -5.83
CA ALA A 274 10.71 -11.72 -5.69
C ALA A 274 12.07 -12.33 -5.24
N ALA A 275 13.17 -11.60 -5.45
CA ALA A 275 14.52 -12.04 -5.14
C ALA A 275 14.89 -11.89 -3.65
#